data_fad2446087eb5ac6f1664c54730e8330
#
_entry.id   fad2446087eb5ac6f1664c54730e8330
#
_cell.length_a   1.000
_cell.length_b   1.000
_cell.length_c   1.000
_cell.angle_alpha   90.00
_cell.angle_beta   90.00
_cell.angle_gamma   90.00
#
_symmetry.space_group_name_H-M   'P 1'
#
loop_
_entity.id
_entity.type
_entity.pdbx_description
1 polymer ?
#
loop_
_entity_poly.entity_id
_entity_poly.type
_entity_poly.pdbx_seq_one_letter_code
_entity_poly.pdbx_strand_id
1 'polypeptide(L)'
;MTAGLLGAVAPGFDRPLDVLEACHGRITKQCDTLNKLLTHLPINGADAQAQQAARAVLAYFDTAAVHHHDDEERNLFPLLEWVGASGACDLVETLTLEHDELALLWRRLRMELQQIEKGEASTLDETLTGRFISLNRSHLEFENTHVLPLARQVLGTAEIERLGRAMAARRNVPFVY
;
A
#
# COMPACT_ATOMS: atom_id res chain seq x y z
N MET A 1 -6.21 -26.29 27.71
CA MET A 1 -4.91 -25.73 27.28
C MET A 1 -5.18 -24.84 26.08
N THR A 2 -5.35 -23.54 26.33
CA THR A 2 -5.60 -22.53 25.30
C THR A 2 -4.25 -22.05 24.78
N ALA A 3 -3.85 -22.49 23.58
CA ALA A 3 -2.72 -21.90 22.88
C ALA A 3 -3.10 -20.47 22.50
N GLY A 4 -2.49 -19.51 23.18
CA GLY A 4 -2.65 -18.09 22.89
C GLY A 4 -2.17 -17.79 21.46
N LEU A 5 -3.04 -17.20 20.66
CA LEU A 5 -2.71 -16.52 19.43
C LEU A 5 -1.81 -15.32 19.78
N LEU A 6 -0.50 -15.57 19.85
CA LEU A 6 0.48 -14.49 19.80
C LEU A 6 0.37 -13.91 18.39
N GLY A 7 -0.28 -12.77 18.26
CA GLY A 7 -0.29 -12.02 17.01
C GLY A 7 1.16 -11.82 16.55
N ALA A 8 1.46 -12.14 15.29
CA ALA A 8 2.78 -11.93 14.73
C ALA A 8 3.21 -10.48 14.97
N VAL A 9 4.35 -10.29 15.59
CA VAL A 9 4.93 -8.96 15.79
C VAL A 9 5.18 -8.35 14.41
N ALA A 10 4.76 -7.11 14.20
CA ALA A 10 5.00 -6.42 12.94
C ALA A 10 6.52 -6.37 12.65
N PRO A 11 6.95 -6.61 11.39
CA PRO A 11 8.36 -6.57 11.04
C PRO A 11 8.94 -5.19 11.30
N GLY A 12 10.17 -5.15 11.80
CA GLY A 12 10.97 -3.93 11.97
C GLY A 12 11.67 -3.52 10.67
N PHE A 13 12.25 -2.33 10.65
CA PHE A 13 12.99 -1.81 9.49
C PHE A 13 14.35 -2.50 9.27
N ASP A 14 14.80 -3.35 10.18
CA ASP A 14 15.87 -4.33 9.99
C ASP A 14 15.53 -5.38 8.93
N ARG A 15 14.22 -5.56 8.65
CA ARG A 15 13.68 -6.43 7.61
C ARG A 15 12.78 -5.64 6.64
N PRO A 16 13.32 -4.71 5.85
CA PRO A 16 12.54 -3.75 5.08
C PRO A 16 11.64 -4.41 4.02
N LEU A 17 12.05 -5.51 3.40
CA LEU A 17 11.22 -6.23 2.43
C LEU A 17 9.99 -6.88 3.10
N ASP A 18 10.12 -7.35 4.34
CA ASP A 18 8.98 -7.87 5.09
C ASP A 18 8.02 -6.74 5.53
N VAL A 19 8.56 -5.53 5.76
CA VAL A 19 7.73 -4.33 6.01
C VAL A 19 6.91 -3.97 4.77
N LEU A 20 7.49 -4.01 3.57
CA LEU A 20 6.78 -3.78 2.31
C LEU A 20 5.67 -4.83 2.12
N GLU A 21 5.98 -6.12 2.26
CA GLU A 21 5.00 -7.21 2.17
C GLU A 21 3.85 -7.05 3.18
N ALA A 22 4.16 -6.61 4.41
CA ALA A 22 3.14 -6.32 5.41
C ALA A 22 2.28 -5.09 5.03
N CYS A 23 2.83 -4.11 4.29
CA CYS A 23 2.07 -2.99 3.72
C CYS A 23 1.09 -3.48 2.67
N HIS A 24 1.47 -4.43 1.79
CA HIS A 24 0.58 -5.04 0.79
C HIS A 24 -0.67 -5.64 1.44
N GLY A 25 -0.50 -6.39 2.53
CA GLY A 25 -1.63 -6.93 3.29
C GLY A 25 -2.55 -5.85 3.88
N ARG A 26 -2.01 -4.69 4.24
CA ARG A 26 -2.81 -3.54 4.73
C ARG A 26 -3.55 -2.84 3.60
N ILE A 27 -2.90 -2.61 2.44
CA ILE A 27 -3.56 -2.04 1.25
C ILE A 27 -4.72 -2.93 0.82
N THR A 28 -4.52 -4.25 0.77
CA THR A 28 -5.58 -5.22 0.44
C THR A 28 -6.78 -5.08 1.39
N LYS A 29 -6.56 -4.91 2.69
CA LYS A 29 -7.65 -4.69 3.67
C LYS A 29 -8.40 -3.38 3.42
N GLN A 30 -7.73 -2.32 2.97
CA GLN A 30 -8.40 -1.07 2.61
C GLN A 30 -9.23 -1.23 1.32
N CYS A 31 -8.73 -1.98 0.34
CA CYS A 31 -9.49 -2.36 -0.85
C CYS A 31 -10.76 -3.17 -0.49
N ASP A 32 -10.65 -4.09 0.47
CA ASP A 32 -11.82 -4.83 0.97
C ASP A 32 -12.82 -3.91 1.69
N THR A 33 -12.33 -2.87 2.38
CA THR A 33 -13.18 -1.86 3.00
C THR A 33 -13.93 -1.03 1.95
N LEU A 34 -13.27 -0.65 0.86
CA LEU A 34 -13.91 0.03 -0.28
C LEU A 34 -15.00 -0.84 -0.93
N ASN A 35 -14.73 -2.14 -1.14
CA ASN A 35 -15.74 -3.08 -1.64
C ASN A 35 -16.97 -3.17 -0.73
N LYS A 36 -16.76 -3.17 0.60
CA LYS A 36 -17.87 -3.15 1.57
C LYS A 36 -18.65 -1.85 1.52
N LEU A 37 -17.99 -0.71 1.35
CA LEU A 37 -18.67 0.58 1.19
C LEU A 37 -19.56 0.62 -0.04
N LEU A 38 -19.13 0.06 -1.19
CA LEU A 38 -19.95 -0.03 -2.41
C LEU A 38 -21.27 -0.77 -2.17
N THR A 39 -21.29 -1.80 -1.34
CA THR A 39 -22.49 -2.56 -1.01
C THR A 39 -23.30 -1.97 0.14
N HIS A 40 -22.65 -1.29 1.07
CA HIS A 40 -23.26 -0.73 2.28
C HIS A 40 -24.03 0.57 1.99
N LEU A 41 -23.41 1.49 1.24
CA LEU A 41 -23.92 2.84 1.00
C LEU A 41 -25.33 2.87 0.35
N PRO A 42 -25.63 2.05 -0.69
CA PRO A 42 -26.97 2.04 -1.30
C PRO A 42 -28.08 1.60 -0.35
N ILE A 43 -27.75 0.85 0.69
CA ILE A 43 -28.73 0.29 1.64
C ILE A 43 -28.90 1.18 2.87
N ASN A 44 -27.77 1.65 3.43
CA ASN A 44 -27.71 2.31 4.74
C ASN A 44 -27.37 3.81 4.66
N GLY A 45 -26.99 4.29 3.46
CA GLY A 45 -26.50 5.66 3.30
C GLY A 45 -25.14 5.87 3.98
N ALA A 46 -24.76 7.13 4.16
CA ALA A 46 -23.54 7.51 4.87
C ALA A 46 -23.76 7.52 6.40
N ASP A 47 -24.10 6.39 6.96
CA ASP A 47 -24.26 6.21 8.40
C ASP A 47 -22.90 6.30 9.16
N ALA A 48 -22.93 6.23 10.47
CA ALA A 48 -21.71 6.33 11.29
C ALA A 48 -20.65 5.27 10.94
N GLN A 49 -21.08 4.07 10.51
CA GLN A 49 -20.19 3.00 10.09
C GLN A 49 -19.51 3.33 8.75
N ALA A 50 -20.27 3.82 7.77
CA ALA A 50 -19.74 4.25 6.48
C ALA A 50 -18.76 5.43 6.63
N GLN A 51 -19.12 6.43 7.44
CA GLN A 51 -18.26 7.58 7.74
C GLN A 51 -16.94 7.15 8.38
N GLN A 52 -16.98 6.25 9.36
CA GLN A 52 -15.78 5.71 10.00
C GLN A 52 -14.92 4.91 9.03
N ALA A 53 -15.52 4.09 8.17
CA ALA A 53 -14.82 3.32 7.14
C ALA A 53 -14.13 4.25 6.13
N ALA A 54 -14.84 5.27 5.63
CA ALA A 54 -14.29 6.28 4.72
C ALA A 54 -13.10 7.00 5.34
N ARG A 55 -13.21 7.43 6.61
CA ARG A 55 -12.11 8.06 7.36
C ARG A 55 -10.89 7.15 7.46
N ALA A 56 -11.07 5.87 7.74
CA ALA A 56 -9.97 4.91 7.86
C ALA A 56 -9.25 4.70 6.53
N VAL A 57 -9.99 4.59 5.42
CA VAL A 57 -9.44 4.48 4.07
C VAL A 57 -8.67 5.76 3.69
N LEU A 58 -9.26 6.93 3.90
CA LEU A 58 -8.61 8.23 3.66
C LEU A 58 -7.29 8.36 4.43
N ALA A 59 -7.31 8.10 5.75
CA ALA A 59 -6.12 8.20 6.58
C ALA A 59 -5.00 7.26 6.10
N TYR A 60 -5.34 6.05 5.64
CA TYR A 60 -4.38 5.08 5.19
C TYR A 60 -3.74 5.49 3.85
N PHE A 61 -4.54 5.79 2.84
CA PHE A 61 -4.03 6.13 1.51
C PHE A 61 -3.39 7.53 1.43
N ASP A 62 -3.76 8.45 2.32
CA ASP A 62 -3.11 9.77 2.42
C ASP A 62 -1.77 9.74 3.19
N THR A 63 -1.41 8.61 3.83
CA THR A 63 -0.19 8.51 4.65
C THR A 63 0.62 7.25 4.38
N ALA A 64 0.18 6.10 4.87
CA ALA A 64 0.95 4.87 4.83
C ALA A 64 1.19 4.35 3.41
N ALA A 65 0.21 4.48 2.51
CA ALA A 65 0.38 4.10 1.11
C ALA A 65 1.35 5.04 0.37
N VAL A 66 1.33 6.36 0.67
CA VAL A 66 2.31 7.30 0.13
C VAL A 66 3.73 6.92 0.55
N HIS A 67 3.92 6.61 1.83
CA HIS A 67 5.23 6.17 2.31
C HIS A 67 5.69 4.85 1.67
N HIS A 68 4.76 3.96 1.35
CA HIS A 68 5.05 2.68 0.70
C HIS A 68 5.58 2.91 -0.73
N HIS A 69 4.87 3.65 -1.57
CA HIS A 69 5.35 3.99 -2.92
C HIS A 69 6.66 4.79 -2.88
N ASP A 70 6.82 5.73 -1.93
CA ASP A 70 8.09 6.44 -1.72
C ASP A 70 9.25 5.50 -1.33
N ASP A 71 8.99 4.43 -0.56
CA ASP A 71 10.00 3.43 -0.20
C ASP A 71 10.47 2.66 -1.43
N GLU A 72 9.58 2.40 -2.36
CA GLU A 72 9.86 1.70 -3.61
C GLU A 72 10.56 2.61 -4.60
N GLU A 73 9.93 3.70 -5.00
CA GLU A 73 10.44 4.58 -6.06
C GLU A 73 11.76 5.27 -5.70
N ARG A 74 11.91 5.70 -4.44
CA ARG A 74 13.11 6.45 -4.02
C ARG A 74 14.22 5.56 -3.47
N ASN A 75 13.93 4.30 -3.15
CA ASN A 75 14.91 3.45 -2.49
C ASN A 75 15.01 2.05 -3.11
N LEU A 76 13.95 1.24 -3.13
CA LEU A 76 14.01 -0.14 -3.60
C LEU A 76 14.33 -0.22 -5.10
N PHE A 77 13.58 0.49 -5.94
CA PHE A 77 13.76 0.46 -7.40
C PHE A 77 15.15 0.93 -7.84
N PRO A 78 15.67 2.08 -7.34
CA PRO A 78 17.05 2.48 -7.62
C PRO A 78 18.11 1.49 -7.14
N LEU A 79 17.87 0.76 -6.05
CA LEU A 79 18.79 -0.30 -5.59
C LEU A 79 18.80 -1.48 -6.56
N LEU A 80 17.62 -1.93 -7.05
CA LEU A 80 17.52 -3.03 -8.03
C LEU A 80 18.24 -2.69 -9.34
N GLU A 81 18.08 -1.46 -9.82
CA GLU A 81 18.80 -0.98 -11.01
C GLU A 81 20.32 -0.88 -10.77
N TRP A 82 20.72 -0.35 -9.62
CA TRP A 82 22.13 -0.17 -9.27
C TRP A 82 22.90 -1.48 -9.15
N VAL A 83 22.27 -2.54 -8.60
CA VAL A 83 22.90 -3.87 -8.55
C VAL A 83 22.87 -4.59 -9.89
N GLY A 84 22.25 -4.00 -10.92
CA GLY A 84 22.16 -4.57 -12.26
C GLY A 84 21.29 -5.82 -12.33
N ALA A 85 20.22 -5.87 -11.54
CA ALA A 85 19.30 -6.99 -11.58
C ALA A 85 18.66 -7.15 -12.97
N SER A 86 18.72 -8.36 -13.53
CA SER A 86 18.18 -8.62 -14.86
C SER A 86 16.69 -8.32 -14.92
N GLY A 87 16.26 -7.50 -15.89
CA GLY A 87 14.87 -7.08 -16.06
C GLY A 87 14.39 -6.00 -15.09
N ALA A 88 15.25 -5.47 -14.19
CA ALA A 88 14.86 -4.46 -13.22
C ALA A 88 14.31 -3.19 -13.88
N CYS A 89 14.92 -2.72 -14.97
CA CYS A 89 14.47 -1.50 -15.65
C CYS A 89 13.02 -1.63 -16.17
N ASP A 90 12.68 -2.74 -16.83
CA ASP A 90 11.33 -2.97 -17.35
C ASP A 90 10.29 -3.10 -16.22
N LEU A 91 10.67 -3.77 -15.12
CA LEU A 91 9.84 -3.89 -13.93
C LEU A 91 9.58 -2.51 -13.30
N VAL A 92 10.62 -1.72 -13.10
CA VAL A 92 10.55 -0.38 -12.50
C VAL A 92 9.71 0.55 -13.35
N GLU A 93 9.91 0.57 -14.68
CA GLU A 93 9.11 1.39 -15.60
C GLU A 93 7.62 1.04 -15.50
N THR A 94 7.28 -0.25 -15.54
CA THR A 94 5.90 -0.73 -15.43
C THR A 94 5.25 -0.30 -14.12
N LEU A 95 5.92 -0.53 -12.99
CA LEU A 95 5.38 -0.20 -11.66
C LEU A 95 5.25 1.30 -11.44
N THR A 96 6.20 2.09 -11.92
CA THR A 96 6.11 3.56 -11.83
C THR A 96 4.90 4.11 -12.60
N LEU A 97 4.60 3.56 -13.78
CA LEU A 97 3.39 3.92 -14.53
C LEU A 97 2.11 3.51 -13.79
N GLU A 98 2.10 2.35 -13.13
CA GLU A 98 0.97 1.91 -12.32
C GLU A 98 0.79 2.80 -11.08
N HIS A 99 1.86 3.23 -10.41
CA HIS A 99 1.80 4.20 -9.31
C HIS A 99 1.19 5.54 -9.74
N ASP A 100 1.57 6.04 -10.92
CA ASP A 100 0.98 7.26 -11.49
C ASP A 100 -0.53 7.10 -11.73
N GLU A 101 -0.95 5.96 -12.30
CA GLU A 101 -2.37 5.67 -12.49
C GLU A 101 -3.12 5.55 -11.16
N LEU A 102 -2.56 4.83 -10.18
CA LEU A 102 -3.11 4.72 -8.82
C LEU A 102 -3.27 6.08 -8.16
N ALA A 103 -2.28 6.97 -8.30
CA ALA A 103 -2.35 8.33 -7.76
C ALA A 103 -3.45 9.18 -8.43
N LEU A 104 -3.68 9.00 -9.74
CA LEU A 104 -4.78 9.65 -10.46
C LEU A 104 -6.15 9.16 -10.00
N LEU A 105 -6.32 7.84 -9.88
CA LEU A 105 -7.55 7.22 -9.40
C LEU A 105 -7.84 7.62 -7.95
N TRP A 106 -6.79 7.60 -7.09
CA TRP A 106 -6.90 7.99 -5.68
C TRP A 106 -7.38 9.43 -5.53
N ARG A 107 -6.83 10.39 -6.28
CA ARG A 107 -7.26 11.79 -6.20
C ARG A 107 -8.75 11.98 -6.43
N ARG A 108 -9.35 11.21 -7.35
CA ARG A 108 -10.79 11.26 -7.62
C ARG A 108 -11.59 10.57 -6.53
N LEU A 109 -11.21 9.34 -6.17
CA LEU A 109 -11.89 8.55 -5.15
C LEU A 109 -11.85 9.22 -3.77
N ARG A 110 -10.73 9.90 -3.46
CA ARG A 110 -10.54 10.67 -2.24
C ARG A 110 -11.61 11.76 -2.06
N MET A 111 -11.97 12.46 -3.13
CA MET A 111 -13.00 13.50 -3.06
C MET A 111 -14.37 12.90 -2.69
N GLU A 112 -14.73 11.75 -3.26
CA GLU A 112 -15.98 11.07 -2.94
C GLU A 112 -15.99 10.55 -1.49
N LEU A 113 -14.91 9.94 -1.06
CA LEU A 113 -14.77 9.45 0.32
C LEU A 113 -14.83 10.58 1.35
N GLN A 114 -14.32 11.78 1.04
CA GLN A 114 -14.45 12.95 1.91
C GLN A 114 -15.90 13.42 2.08
N GLN A 115 -16.73 13.29 1.04
CA GLN A 115 -18.16 13.60 1.15
C GLN A 115 -18.90 12.54 2.00
N ILE A 116 -18.52 11.26 1.86
CA ILE A 116 -19.06 10.19 2.71
C ILE A 116 -18.65 10.37 4.17
N GLU A 117 -17.38 10.68 4.43
CA GLU A 117 -16.88 10.95 5.78
C GLU A 117 -17.67 12.04 6.49
N LYS A 118 -18.13 13.07 5.76
CA LYS A 118 -18.94 14.17 6.28
C LYS A 118 -20.45 13.85 6.37
N GLY A 119 -20.89 12.72 5.79
CA GLY A 119 -22.31 12.40 5.65
C GLY A 119 -23.04 13.18 4.55
N GLU A 120 -22.29 13.80 3.63
CA GLU A 120 -22.83 14.65 2.54
C GLU A 120 -23.13 13.88 1.26
N ALA A 121 -22.60 12.64 1.11
CA ALA A 121 -22.88 11.74 -0.01
C ALA A 121 -23.10 10.32 0.50
N SER A 122 -23.95 9.57 -0.22
CA SER A 122 -24.32 8.18 0.10
C SER A 122 -23.99 7.18 -1.02
N THR A 123 -23.16 7.58 -1.97
CA THR A 123 -22.75 6.73 -3.10
C THR A 123 -21.27 6.91 -3.40
N LEU A 124 -20.65 5.86 -3.96
CA LEU A 124 -19.33 5.87 -4.59
C LEU A 124 -19.51 5.53 -6.08
N ASP A 125 -18.71 6.11 -6.94
CA ASP A 125 -18.59 5.67 -8.33
C ASP A 125 -18.04 4.24 -8.36
N GLU A 126 -18.90 3.28 -8.74
CA GLU A 126 -18.57 1.85 -8.77
C GLU A 126 -17.45 1.56 -9.77
N THR A 127 -17.44 2.22 -10.92
CA THR A 127 -16.42 2.03 -11.97
C THR A 127 -15.05 2.54 -11.49
N LEU A 128 -15.00 3.74 -10.94
CA LEU A 128 -13.78 4.32 -10.38
C LEU A 128 -13.23 3.48 -9.24
N THR A 129 -14.09 3.14 -8.28
CA THR A 129 -13.72 2.35 -7.10
C THR A 129 -13.25 0.95 -7.50
N GLY A 130 -13.96 0.28 -8.40
CA GLY A 130 -13.61 -1.03 -8.93
C GLY A 130 -12.27 -1.01 -9.67
N ARG A 131 -12.00 0.02 -10.49
CA ARG A 131 -10.71 0.20 -11.17
C ARG A 131 -9.57 0.37 -10.17
N PHE A 132 -9.74 1.23 -9.17
CA PHE A 132 -8.74 1.47 -8.11
C PHE A 132 -8.42 0.19 -7.33
N ILE A 133 -9.44 -0.58 -6.95
CA ILE A 133 -9.27 -1.85 -6.24
C ILE A 133 -8.55 -2.89 -7.12
N SER A 134 -8.98 -3.03 -8.38
CA SER A 134 -8.41 -4.01 -9.30
C SER A 134 -6.95 -3.73 -9.58
N LEU A 135 -6.60 -2.47 -9.86
CA LEU A 135 -5.22 -2.07 -10.12
C LEU A 135 -4.34 -2.28 -8.90
N ASN A 136 -4.77 -1.88 -7.69
CA ASN A 136 -4.01 -2.17 -6.47
C ASN A 136 -3.74 -3.67 -6.32
N ARG A 137 -4.75 -4.52 -6.49
CA ARG A 137 -4.59 -5.97 -6.31
C ARG A 137 -3.61 -6.59 -7.30
N SER A 138 -3.72 -6.25 -8.59
CA SER A 138 -2.80 -6.77 -9.62
C SER A 138 -1.37 -6.28 -9.40
N HIS A 139 -1.21 -5.01 -9.04
CA HIS A 139 0.05 -4.39 -8.69
C HIS A 139 0.75 -5.10 -7.52
N LEU A 140 0.07 -5.25 -6.39
CA LEU A 140 0.60 -5.93 -5.22
C LEU A 140 0.93 -7.40 -5.47
N GLU A 141 0.12 -8.10 -6.27
CA GLU A 141 0.40 -9.48 -6.65
C GLU A 141 1.66 -9.56 -7.50
N PHE A 142 1.84 -8.64 -8.45
CA PHE A 142 3.03 -8.57 -9.27
C PHE A 142 4.29 -8.29 -8.44
N GLU A 143 4.23 -7.37 -7.49
CA GLU A 143 5.34 -7.10 -6.58
C GLU A 143 5.68 -8.30 -5.69
N ASN A 144 4.68 -8.94 -5.11
CA ASN A 144 4.87 -10.11 -4.27
C ASN A 144 5.48 -11.30 -5.02
N THR A 145 5.17 -11.43 -6.33
CA THR A 145 5.60 -12.58 -7.13
C THR A 145 6.89 -12.34 -7.91
N HIS A 146 7.25 -11.08 -8.20
CA HIS A 146 8.41 -10.74 -9.02
C HIS A 146 9.40 -9.84 -8.29
N VAL A 147 8.96 -8.71 -7.75
CA VAL A 147 9.86 -7.68 -7.21
C VAL A 147 10.48 -8.08 -5.88
N LEU A 148 9.67 -8.47 -4.90
CA LEU A 148 10.18 -8.87 -3.58
C LEU A 148 11.07 -10.13 -3.63
N PRO A 149 10.73 -11.19 -4.42
CA PRO A 149 11.64 -12.32 -4.60
C PRO A 149 12.96 -11.92 -5.27
N LEU A 150 12.92 -11.08 -6.33
CA LEU A 150 14.12 -10.56 -6.97
C LEU A 150 14.98 -9.78 -5.97
N ALA A 151 14.38 -8.85 -5.22
CA ALA A 151 15.08 -8.07 -4.21
C ALA A 151 15.75 -8.95 -3.14
N ARG A 152 15.04 -9.98 -2.64
CA ARG A 152 15.60 -10.95 -1.69
C ARG A 152 16.77 -11.75 -2.26
N GLN A 153 16.80 -11.96 -3.57
CA GLN A 153 17.87 -12.70 -4.24
C GLN A 153 19.11 -11.85 -4.49
N VAL A 154 18.96 -10.57 -4.85
CA VAL A 154 20.06 -9.74 -5.38
C VAL A 154 20.61 -8.72 -4.39
N LEU A 155 19.80 -8.29 -3.39
CA LEU A 155 20.24 -7.29 -2.42
C LEU A 155 21.04 -7.96 -1.28
N GLY A 156 22.24 -7.45 -1.06
CA GLY A 156 23.09 -7.85 0.07
C GLY A 156 22.72 -7.13 1.36
N THR A 157 23.45 -7.46 2.44
CA THR A 157 23.21 -6.87 3.77
C THR A 157 23.31 -5.34 3.77
N ALA A 158 24.27 -4.77 3.02
CA ALA A 158 24.46 -3.33 2.95
C ALA A 158 23.28 -2.61 2.28
N GLU A 159 22.74 -3.17 1.19
CA GLU A 159 21.58 -2.63 0.47
C GLU A 159 20.32 -2.73 1.33
N ILE A 160 20.11 -3.85 2.02
CA ILE A 160 18.98 -4.08 2.93
C ILE A 160 19.04 -3.07 4.09
N GLU A 161 20.20 -2.87 4.70
CA GLU A 161 20.38 -1.88 5.76
C GLU A 161 20.10 -0.46 5.26
N ARG A 162 20.61 -0.10 4.08
CA ARG A 162 20.37 1.21 3.45
C ARG A 162 18.89 1.45 3.22
N LEU A 163 18.17 0.46 2.70
CA LEU A 163 16.73 0.52 2.48
C LEU A 163 15.98 0.71 3.81
N GLY A 164 16.28 -0.12 4.81
CA GLY A 164 15.63 -0.04 6.12
C GLY A 164 15.84 1.29 6.84
N ARG A 165 17.06 1.85 6.77
CA ARG A 165 17.37 3.19 7.33
C ARG A 165 16.56 4.29 6.64
N ALA A 166 16.44 4.24 5.31
CA ALA A 166 15.65 5.22 4.56
C ALA A 166 14.15 5.14 4.93
N MET A 167 13.60 3.93 5.03
CA MET A 167 12.22 3.69 5.43
C MET A 167 11.92 4.18 6.86
N ALA A 168 12.82 3.92 7.81
CA ALA A 168 12.72 4.39 9.19
C ALA A 168 12.76 5.93 9.27
N ALA A 169 13.73 6.54 8.56
CA ALA A 169 13.88 7.99 8.52
C ALA A 169 12.63 8.69 7.96
N ARG A 170 12.01 8.14 6.89
CA ARG A 170 10.77 8.70 6.30
C ARG A 170 9.61 8.73 7.29
N ARG A 171 9.61 7.83 8.27
CA ARG A 171 8.59 7.72 9.31
C ARG A 171 8.98 8.39 10.63
N ASN A 172 10.15 9.06 10.67
CA ASN A 172 10.71 9.69 11.87
C ASN A 172 10.83 8.72 13.07
N VAL A 173 11.20 7.46 12.79
CA VAL A 173 11.45 6.46 13.83
C VAL A 173 12.92 6.04 13.82
N PRO A 174 13.49 5.66 15.00
CA PRO A 174 14.85 5.18 15.05
C PRO A 174 14.99 3.85 14.29
N PHE A 175 16.10 3.71 13.58
CA PHE A 175 16.48 2.42 13.00
C PHE A 175 17.11 1.57 14.12
N VAL A 176 16.53 0.40 14.37
CA VAL A 176 17.00 -0.57 15.36
C VAL A 176 17.29 -1.87 14.63
N TYR A 177 18.44 -2.50 14.96
CA TYR A 177 18.83 -3.82 14.47
C TYR A 177 18.07 -4.91 15.21
#